data_6630c834f9b83f3108228f869756f1c9
#
_entry.id   6630c834f9b83f3108228f869756f1c9
#
_cell.length_a   1.000
_cell.length_b   1.000
_cell.length_c   1.000
_cell.angle_alpha   90.00
_cell.angle_beta   90.00
_cell.angle_gamma   90.00
#
_symmetry.space_group_name_H-M   'P 1'
#
loop_
_entity.id
_entity.type
_entity.pdbx_description
1 polymer ?
#
loop_
_entity_poly.entity_id
_entity_poly.type
_entity_poly.pdbx_seq_one_letter_code
_entity_poly.pdbx_strand_id
1 'polypeptide(L)'
;LLTAVLGELPPGSSFVRFMFFDPLARERIVNWEHFAAASVAALRGELGRHPHDGLLVALIDEIRTRDQDAATWWNHHGVQDYASAAKRMVHPVVGELSFDIETVMLPHNTDQVLVAYTAQPDLGTARKLPFLASWSVQGSDRP
;
A
#
# COMPACT_ATOMS: atom_id res chain seq x y z
N LEU A 1 12.54 4.81 -2.89
CA LEU A 1 11.86 5.85 -2.14
C LEU A 1 10.77 5.28 -1.23
N LEU A 2 9.93 4.38 -1.74
CA LEU A 2 8.87 3.75 -0.94
C LEU A 2 9.48 2.95 0.23
N THR A 3 10.57 2.24 -0.02
CA THR A 3 11.35 1.50 1.00
C THR A 3 11.90 2.40 2.09
N ALA A 4 12.27 3.64 1.78
CA ALA A 4 12.74 4.60 2.79
C ALA A 4 11.63 4.98 3.78
N VAL A 5 10.37 4.96 3.36
CA VAL A 5 9.23 5.34 4.20
C VAL A 5 8.60 4.15 4.91
N LEU A 6 8.41 3.04 4.21
CA LEU A 6 7.70 1.86 4.72
C LEU A 6 8.63 0.76 5.26
N GLY A 7 9.95 0.91 5.12
CA GLY A 7 10.91 -0.15 5.40
C GLY A 7 11.13 -1.06 4.18
N GLU A 8 12.08 -1.98 4.32
CA GLU A 8 12.38 -2.92 3.25
C GLU A 8 11.28 -3.98 3.13
N LEU A 9 10.73 -4.07 1.92
CA LEU A 9 9.87 -5.16 1.52
C LEU A 9 10.71 -6.10 0.65
N PRO A 10 11.10 -7.29 1.14
CA PRO A 10 11.88 -8.24 0.38
C PRO A 10 11.20 -8.61 -0.94
N PRO A 11 11.96 -8.91 -2.01
CA PRO A 11 11.40 -9.41 -3.26
C PRO A 11 10.46 -10.60 -3.02
N GLY A 12 9.28 -10.59 -3.64
CA GLY A 12 8.25 -11.60 -3.45
C GLY A 12 7.35 -11.37 -2.23
N SER A 13 7.57 -10.30 -1.45
CA SER A 13 6.67 -9.93 -0.37
C SER A 13 5.31 -9.47 -0.90
N SER A 14 4.26 -9.84 -0.20
CA SER A 14 2.93 -9.32 -0.47
C SER A 14 2.73 -7.98 0.22
N PHE A 15 2.50 -6.91 -0.56
CA PHE A 15 2.15 -5.59 0.00
C PHE A 15 0.86 -5.65 0.83
N VAL A 16 -0.07 -6.50 0.47
CA VAL A 16 -1.31 -6.70 1.23
C VAL A 16 -1.03 -7.31 2.59
N ARG A 17 -0.13 -8.30 2.69
CA ARG A 17 0.32 -8.85 3.99
C ARG A 17 0.99 -7.79 4.85
N PHE A 18 1.85 -6.95 4.27
CA PHE A 18 2.43 -5.80 4.95
C PHE A 18 1.33 -4.88 5.51
N MET A 19 0.34 -4.52 4.69
CA MET A 19 -0.74 -3.61 5.08
C MET A 19 -1.53 -4.12 6.31
N PHE A 20 -1.79 -5.43 6.40
CA PHE A 20 -2.63 -5.99 7.46
C PHE A 20 -1.86 -6.53 8.66
N PHE A 21 -0.64 -7.03 8.45
CA PHE A 21 0.07 -7.79 9.49
C PHE A 21 1.34 -7.15 10.00
N ASP A 22 1.88 -6.16 9.29
CA ASP A 22 3.06 -5.43 9.77
C ASP A 22 2.63 -4.21 10.60
N PRO A 23 3.08 -4.10 11.86
CA PRO A 23 2.78 -2.95 12.70
C PRO A 23 3.20 -1.60 12.07
N LEU A 24 4.27 -1.60 11.27
CA LEU A 24 4.75 -0.40 10.57
C LEU A 24 3.71 0.16 9.60
N ALA A 25 2.86 -0.66 9.02
CA ALA A 25 1.82 -0.17 8.11
C ALA A 25 0.86 0.77 8.84
N ARG A 26 0.37 0.37 10.02
CA ARG A 26 -0.53 1.20 10.84
C ARG A 26 0.20 2.40 11.45
N GLU A 27 1.48 2.24 11.82
CA GLU A 27 2.29 3.34 12.37
C GLU A 27 2.61 4.40 11.30
N ARG A 28 2.93 3.96 10.07
CA ARG A 28 3.46 4.85 9.04
C ARG A 28 2.41 5.42 8.09
N ILE A 29 1.26 4.77 7.94
CA ILE A 29 0.19 5.22 7.04
C ILE A 29 -0.90 5.90 7.88
N VAL A 30 -0.97 7.22 7.82
CA VAL A 30 -1.90 8.04 8.63
C VAL A 30 -3.36 7.69 8.36
N ASN A 31 -3.72 7.55 7.10
CA ASN A 31 -5.06 7.14 6.67
C ASN A 31 -5.11 5.66 6.27
N TRP A 32 -4.56 4.80 7.16
CA TRP A 32 -4.40 3.38 6.95
C TRP A 32 -5.73 2.67 6.63
N GLU A 33 -6.79 2.94 7.39
CA GLU A 33 -8.10 2.31 7.20
C GLU A 33 -8.64 2.48 5.78
N HIS A 34 -8.50 3.68 5.21
CA HIS A 34 -8.93 3.96 3.85
C HIS A 34 -8.20 3.06 2.84
N PHE A 35 -6.87 2.93 2.95
CA PHE A 35 -6.08 2.12 2.01
C PHE A 35 -6.20 0.62 2.28
N ALA A 36 -6.41 0.21 3.52
CA ALA A 36 -6.68 -1.18 3.86
C ALA A 36 -8.03 -1.64 3.30
N ALA A 37 -9.08 -0.83 3.45
CA ALA A 37 -10.40 -1.11 2.86
C ALA A 37 -10.34 -1.14 1.32
N ALA A 38 -9.58 -0.22 0.69
CA ALA A 38 -9.33 -0.24 -0.75
C ALA A 38 -8.61 -1.52 -1.19
N SER A 39 -7.66 -2.01 -0.40
CA SER A 39 -6.96 -3.28 -0.67
C SER A 39 -7.91 -4.48 -0.61
N VAL A 40 -8.86 -4.50 0.33
CA VAL A 40 -9.91 -5.54 0.39
C VAL A 40 -10.81 -5.49 -0.86
N ALA A 41 -11.20 -4.29 -1.30
CA ALA A 41 -11.99 -4.14 -2.52
C ALA A 41 -11.23 -4.61 -3.77
N ALA A 42 -9.93 -4.29 -3.86
CA ALA A 42 -9.06 -4.76 -4.93
C ALA A 42 -8.94 -6.30 -4.94
N LEU A 43 -8.70 -6.93 -3.78
CA LEU A 43 -8.66 -8.40 -3.67
C LEU A 43 -9.95 -9.06 -4.11
N ARG A 44 -11.10 -8.45 -3.82
CA ARG A 44 -12.39 -8.96 -4.29
C ARG A 44 -12.50 -8.90 -5.81
N GLY A 45 -12.05 -7.79 -6.41
CA GLY A 45 -11.98 -7.66 -7.87
C GLY A 45 -11.07 -8.71 -8.50
N GLU A 46 -9.90 -8.96 -7.89
CA GLU A 46 -8.96 -10.00 -8.33
C GLU A 46 -9.56 -11.39 -8.23
N LEU A 47 -10.22 -11.71 -7.12
CA LEU A 47 -10.88 -13.00 -6.97
C LEU A 47 -11.97 -13.22 -8.03
N GLY A 48 -12.67 -12.15 -8.44
CA GLY A 48 -13.65 -12.22 -9.53
C GLY A 48 -13.01 -12.54 -10.89
N ARG A 49 -11.79 -12.06 -11.13
CA ARG A 49 -11.02 -12.35 -12.35
C ARG A 49 -10.32 -13.70 -12.32
N HIS A 50 -9.86 -14.11 -11.15
CA HIS A 50 -9.05 -15.32 -10.94
C HIS A 50 -9.66 -16.23 -9.84
N PRO A 51 -10.88 -16.77 -10.04
CA PRO A 51 -11.62 -17.46 -8.97
C PRO A 51 -10.99 -18.79 -8.54
N HIS A 52 -10.06 -19.32 -9.32
CA HIS A 52 -9.36 -20.59 -9.06
C HIS A 52 -7.90 -20.39 -8.60
N ASP A 53 -7.47 -19.17 -8.36
CA ASP A 53 -6.14 -18.90 -7.81
C ASP A 53 -6.10 -19.26 -6.32
N GLY A 54 -5.52 -20.42 -6.01
CA GLY A 54 -5.43 -20.92 -4.65
C GLY A 54 -4.59 -20.05 -3.71
N LEU A 55 -3.58 -19.32 -4.23
CA LEU A 55 -2.77 -18.41 -3.43
C LEU A 55 -3.56 -17.16 -3.06
N LEU A 56 -4.34 -16.63 -4.00
CA LEU A 56 -5.22 -15.50 -3.77
C LEU A 56 -6.31 -15.84 -2.75
N VAL A 57 -6.95 -17.00 -2.90
CA VAL A 57 -7.97 -17.49 -1.96
C VAL A 57 -7.38 -17.62 -0.55
N ALA A 58 -6.21 -18.26 -0.42
CA ALA A 58 -5.55 -18.44 0.87
C ALA A 58 -5.17 -17.10 1.52
N LEU A 59 -4.70 -16.11 0.73
CA LEU A 59 -4.39 -14.77 1.22
C LEU A 59 -5.65 -14.06 1.75
N ILE A 60 -6.75 -14.13 1.02
CA ILE A 60 -8.02 -13.53 1.42
C ILE A 60 -8.54 -14.16 2.71
N ASP A 61 -8.51 -15.48 2.81
CA ASP A 61 -8.96 -16.19 4.01
C ASP A 61 -8.08 -15.88 5.21
N GLU A 62 -6.77 -15.79 5.04
CA GLU A 62 -5.85 -15.38 6.09
C GLU A 62 -6.18 -13.99 6.62
N ILE A 63 -6.37 -13.01 5.74
CA ILE A 63 -6.65 -11.62 6.12
C ILE A 63 -7.99 -11.55 6.86
N ARG A 64 -9.04 -12.15 6.34
CA ARG A 64 -10.38 -12.16 6.94
C ARG A 64 -10.43 -12.87 8.30
N THR A 65 -9.58 -13.87 8.49
CA THR A 65 -9.52 -14.62 9.76
C THR A 65 -8.75 -13.85 10.83
N ARG A 66 -7.71 -13.12 10.44
CA ARG A 66 -6.79 -12.47 11.38
C ARG A 66 -7.08 -11.00 11.64
N ASP A 67 -7.84 -10.34 10.76
CA ASP A 67 -8.19 -8.92 10.88
C ASP A 67 -9.72 -8.74 10.80
N GLN A 68 -10.29 -8.23 11.90
CA GLN A 68 -11.74 -8.07 12.04
C GLN A 68 -12.29 -6.95 11.14
N ASP A 69 -11.51 -5.89 10.92
CA ASP A 69 -11.91 -4.80 10.04
C ASP A 69 -11.97 -5.30 8.60
N ALA A 70 -10.97 -6.07 8.18
CA ALA A 70 -10.95 -6.69 6.86
C ALA A 70 -12.15 -7.64 6.65
N ALA A 71 -12.50 -8.44 7.66
CA ALA A 71 -13.69 -9.29 7.59
C ALA A 71 -14.97 -8.46 7.44
N THR A 72 -15.06 -7.36 8.15
CA THR A 72 -16.18 -6.42 8.08
C THR A 72 -16.27 -5.78 6.69
N TRP A 73 -15.17 -5.24 6.17
CA TRP A 73 -15.14 -4.64 4.82
C TRP A 73 -15.40 -5.67 3.73
N TRP A 74 -14.96 -6.91 3.91
CA TRP A 74 -15.26 -7.97 2.96
C TRP A 74 -16.75 -8.24 2.83
N ASN A 75 -17.48 -8.21 3.93
CA ASN A 75 -18.92 -8.48 3.97
C ASN A 75 -19.77 -7.28 3.54
N HIS A 76 -19.24 -6.05 3.70
CA HIS A 76 -19.91 -4.84 3.26
C HIS A 76 -19.57 -4.54 1.79
N HIS A 77 -20.55 -4.73 0.90
CA HIS A 77 -20.41 -4.48 -0.54
C HIS A 77 -20.54 -2.99 -0.92
N GLY A 78 -20.24 -2.08 -0.01
CA GLY A 78 -20.22 -0.65 -0.28
C GLY A 78 -19.19 -0.32 -1.36
N VAL A 79 -19.64 0.27 -2.46
CA VAL A 79 -18.76 0.93 -3.43
C VAL A 79 -18.34 2.26 -2.78
N GLN A 80 -17.28 2.24 -1.98
CA GLN A 80 -16.62 3.48 -1.60
C GLN A 80 -15.67 3.85 -2.73
N ASP A 81 -15.73 5.10 -3.15
CA ASP A 81 -14.81 5.64 -4.14
C ASP A 81 -13.44 5.84 -3.47
N TYR A 82 -12.60 4.80 -3.54
CA TYR A 82 -11.25 4.83 -2.99
C TYR A 82 -10.25 5.58 -3.88
N ALA A 83 -10.72 6.10 -5.02
CA ALA A 83 -9.86 6.58 -6.10
C ALA A 83 -9.25 7.97 -5.87
N SER A 84 -9.68 8.73 -4.85
CA SER A 84 -9.33 10.15 -4.78
C SER A 84 -8.64 10.63 -3.51
N ALA A 85 -8.25 9.74 -2.60
CA ALA A 85 -7.58 10.16 -1.38
C ALA A 85 -6.05 10.12 -1.53
N ALA A 86 -5.39 11.24 -1.22
CA ALA A 86 -3.95 11.25 -1.07
C ALA A 86 -3.49 10.31 0.04
N LYS A 87 -2.46 9.53 -0.22
CA LYS A 87 -1.85 8.67 0.80
C LYS A 87 -0.96 9.50 1.70
N ARG A 88 -1.35 9.59 2.95
CA ARG A 88 -0.60 10.31 3.98
C ARG A 88 0.23 9.31 4.78
N MET A 89 1.52 9.61 4.89
CA MET A 89 2.48 8.74 5.58
C MET A 89 3.31 9.57 6.56
N VAL A 90 3.82 8.95 7.63
CA VAL A 90 4.72 9.56 8.59
C VAL A 90 6.08 8.87 8.52
N HIS A 91 7.12 9.65 8.31
CA HIS A 91 8.50 9.20 8.41
C HIS A 91 9.13 9.74 9.71
N PRO A 92 9.88 8.91 10.47
CA PRO A 92 10.39 9.30 11.80
C PRO A 92 11.31 10.54 11.79
N VAL A 93 11.92 10.83 10.65
CA VAL A 93 12.89 11.94 10.54
C VAL A 93 12.32 13.14 9.81
N VAL A 94 11.65 12.92 8.66
CA VAL A 94 11.14 14.02 7.85
C VAL A 94 9.68 14.37 8.14
N GLY A 95 9.04 13.62 9.03
CA GLY A 95 7.65 13.85 9.42
C GLY A 95 6.63 13.46 8.34
N GLU A 96 5.52 14.17 8.28
CA GLU A 96 4.40 13.84 7.39
C GLU A 96 4.76 14.05 5.92
N LEU A 97 4.32 13.09 5.11
CA LEU A 97 4.44 13.05 3.65
C LEU A 97 3.07 12.77 3.06
N SER A 98 2.75 13.40 1.94
CA SER A 98 1.48 13.16 1.23
C SER A 98 1.72 12.95 -0.26
N PHE A 99 1.08 11.91 -0.79
CA PHE A 99 1.24 11.48 -2.17
C PHE A 99 -0.11 11.23 -2.83
N ASP A 100 -0.26 11.74 -4.03
CA ASP A 100 -1.30 11.26 -4.94
C ASP A 100 -0.86 9.89 -5.49
N ILE A 101 -1.81 8.98 -5.61
CA ILE A 101 -1.56 7.64 -6.13
C ILE A 101 -2.27 7.48 -7.46
N GLU A 102 -1.50 7.13 -8.46
CA GLU A 102 -2.01 6.78 -9.78
C GLU A 102 -1.69 5.32 -10.08
N THR A 103 -2.68 4.59 -10.57
CA THR A 103 -2.52 3.20 -10.99
C THR A 103 -2.69 3.09 -12.49
N VAL A 104 -1.65 2.61 -13.17
CA VAL A 104 -1.63 2.42 -14.61
C VAL A 104 -1.59 0.93 -14.91
N MET A 105 -2.61 0.45 -15.62
CA MET A 105 -2.63 -0.92 -16.13
C MET A 105 -1.78 -1.03 -17.39
N LEU A 106 -1.01 -2.12 -17.50
CA LEU A 106 -0.20 -2.37 -18.70
C LEU A 106 -1.07 -3.06 -19.76
N PRO A 107 -1.21 -2.49 -20.98
CA PRO A 107 -2.13 -3.01 -21.99
C PRO A 107 -1.84 -4.44 -22.44
N HIS A 108 -0.58 -4.86 -22.38
CA HIS A 108 -0.12 -6.18 -22.82
C HIS A 108 0.07 -7.19 -21.68
N ASN A 109 -0.12 -6.76 -20.42
CA ASN A 109 -0.04 -7.62 -19.26
C ASN A 109 -1.00 -7.09 -18.18
N THR A 110 -2.22 -7.56 -18.22
CA THR A 110 -3.31 -7.13 -17.33
C THR A 110 -3.12 -7.54 -15.87
N ASP A 111 -2.20 -8.46 -15.61
CA ASP A 111 -1.86 -8.92 -14.26
C ASP A 111 -0.79 -8.05 -13.58
N GLN A 112 -0.26 -7.07 -14.33
CA GLN A 112 0.71 -6.11 -13.80
C GLN A 112 0.14 -4.71 -13.83
N VAL A 113 0.31 -4.00 -12.71
CA VAL A 113 -0.03 -2.60 -12.59
C VAL A 113 1.18 -1.80 -12.12
N LEU A 114 1.36 -0.62 -12.68
CA LEU A 114 2.32 0.35 -12.18
C LEU A 114 1.60 1.29 -11.22
N VAL A 115 2.08 1.38 -9.99
CA VAL A 115 1.57 2.35 -9.02
C VAL A 115 2.57 3.49 -8.89
N ALA A 116 2.16 4.69 -9.31
CA ALA A 116 2.95 5.90 -9.21
C ALA A 116 2.54 6.72 -7.97
N TYR A 117 3.53 7.21 -7.26
CA TYR A 117 3.36 8.10 -6.10
C TYR A 117 3.88 9.48 -6.48
N THR A 118 2.99 10.46 -6.60
CA THR A 118 3.34 11.84 -6.92
C THR A 118 3.22 12.70 -5.65
N ALA A 119 4.31 13.40 -5.31
CA ALA A 119 4.31 14.26 -4.12
C ALA A 119 3.33 15.41 -4.28
N GLN A 120 2.44 15.60 -3.30
CA GLN A 120 1.55 16.77 -3.30
C GLN A 120 2.35 18.06 -3.08
N PRO A 121 2.12 19.11 -3.89
CA PRO A 121 2.92 20.34 -3.83
C PRO A 121 2.71 21.11 -2.52
N ASP A 122 1.52 21.09 -1.95
CA ASP A 122 1.11 22.00 -0.86
C ASP A 122 1.68 21.63 0.51
N LEU A 123 2.10 20.39 0.73
CA LEU A 123 2.56 19.88 2.04
C LEU A 123 4.08 19.79 2.17
N GLY A 124 4.82 20.34 1.23
CA GLY A 124 6.28 20.32 1.26
C GLY A 124 6.90 18.93 1.08
N THR A 125 6.11 17.92 0.72
CA THR A 125 6.57 16.54 0.50
C THR A 125 7.69 16.49 -0.52
N ALA A 126 7.56 17.19 -1.64
CA ALA A 126 8.55 17.23 -2.71
C ALA A 126 9.94 17.72 -2.21
N ARG A 127 9.98 18.65 -1.25
CA ARG A 127 11.24 19.16 -0.67
C ARG A 127 11.92 18.14 0.24
N LYS A 128 11.18 17.20 0.80
CA LYS A 128 11.67 16.15 1.70
C LYS A 128 12.22 14.93 0.94
N LEU A 129 11.80 14.71 -0.31
CA LEU A 129 12.19 13.56 -1.11
C LEU A 129 13.72 13.44 -1.32
N PRO A 130 14.49 14.50 -1.59
CA PRO A 130 15.94 14.39 -1.72
C PRO A 130 16.63 13.84 -0.46
N PHE A 131 16.13 14.22 0.73
CA PHE A 131 16.65 13.70 2.01
C PHE A 131 16.37 12.21 2.16
N LEU A 132 15.20 11.75 1.77
CA LEU A 132 14.83 10.33 1.80
C LEU A 132 15.65 9.51 0.79
N ALA A 133 15.92 10.07 -0.38
CA ALA A 133 16.74 9.41 -1.40
C ALA A 133 18.19 9.21 -0.91
N SER A 134 18.79 10.22 -0.26
CA SER A 134 20.14 10.10 0.31
C SER A 134 20.21 9.10 1.46
N TRP A 135 19.15 8.98 2.25
CA TRP A 135 19.07 8.03 3.37
C TRP A 135 19.01 6.57 2.92
N SER A 136 18.25 6.26 1.86
CA SER A 136 18.15 4.92 1.33
C SER A 136 19.47 4.38 0.77
N VAL A 137 20.35 5.27 0.31
CA VAL A 137 21.69 4.90 -0.19
C VAL A 137 22.64 4.57 0.97
N GLN A 138 22.53 5.26 2.12
CA GLN A 138 23.39 5.03 3.28
C GLN A 138 22.98 3.81 4.13
N GLY A 139 21.72 3.37 4.03
CA GLY A 139 21.21 2.18 4.74
C GLY A 139 21.67 0.85 4.13
N SER A 140 22.05 0.83 2.86
CA SER A 140 22.52 -0.37 2.15
C SER A 140 23.98 -0.74 2.47
N ASP A 141 24.73 0.08 3.18
CA ASP A 141 26.16 -0.09 3.48
C ASP A 141 26.45 -0.44 4.95
N ARG A 142 25.48 -0.98 5.69
CA ARG A 142 25.76 -1.54 7.02
C ARG A 142 25.96 -3.04 6.91
N PRO A 143 27.16 -3.53 7.33
CA PRO A 143 27.53 -4.95 7.32
C PRO A 143 26.63 -5.79 8.22
#